data_55c7fb8e1f3761713dcdad1360eb555a
#
_entry.id   55c7fb8e1f3761713dcdad1360eb555a
#
_cell.length_a   1.000
_cell.length_b   1.000
_cell.length_c   1.000
_cell.angle_alpha   90.00
_cell.angle_beta   90.00
_cell.angle_gamma   90.00
#
_symmetry.space_group_name_H-M   'P 1'
#
loop_
_entity.id
_entity.type
_entity.pdbx_description
1 polymer ?
#
loop_
_entity_poly.entity_id
_entity_poly.type
_entity_poly.pdbx_seq_one_letter_code
_entity_poly.pdbx_strand_id
1 'polypeptide(L)'
;MKRTCLLLIVLSLACNALWAQIDTEFWFAAPDLEIQHAQTPVRFCVTTFDQSATVTFTQPANPLGFQPHTIEVPAHSYKLYDVSNIVDIVETSPYNQVLNYGFYINSSAPVSIYYESNNNNSEIYSLKGSNALGYEFLVPTQYTYSNYYSSTCSRAEMVATEDNTEITIIPSVALKGGIAPNQEVHVVLQKGQSYAVEANSSAPGAHLRNTRIMATKPIAVNTSDDSVNLNGHYDLVGDQLVPVSMMGTEYFAIKDINAVFLASFGVFLECKDDFF
;
A
#
# COMPACT_ATOMS: atom_id res chain seq x y z
N MET A 1 6.93 39.56 29.96
CA MET A 1 7.54 38.24 30.24
C MET A 1 6.51 37.10 30.37
N LYS A 2 5.46 37.17 31.21
CA LYS A 2 4.49 36.06 31.37
C LYS A 2 3.73 35.68 30.09
N ARG A 3 3.36 36.64 29.24
CA ARG A 3 2.67 36.39 27.95
C ARG A 3 3.58 35.76 26.88
N THR A 4 4.86 36.15 26.86
CA THR A 4 5.85 35.58 25.91
C THR A 4 6.22 34.15 26.26
N CYS A 5 6.33 33.81 27.56
CA CYS A 5 6.53 32.41 28.00
C CYS A 5 5.34 31.51 27.67
N LEU A 6 4.09 32.02 27.78
CA LEU A 6 2.89 31.26 27.45
C LEU A 6 2.83 30.94 25.91
N LEU A 7 3.22 31.92 25.08
CA LEU A 7 3.27 31.74 23.63
C LEU A 7 4.33 30.70 23.20
N LEU A 8 5.50 30.69 23.86
CA LEU A 8 6.55 29.71 23.62
C LEU A 8 6.14 28.30 24.08
N ILE A 9 5.41 28.17 25.18
CA ILE A 9 4.88 26.88 25.67
C ILE A 9 3.80 26.37 24.72
N VAL A 10 2.91 27.23 24.22
CA VAL A 10 1.88 26.83 23.21
C VAL A 10 2.52 26.46 21.89
N LEU A 11 3.57 27.15 21.45
CA LEU A 11 4.31 26.83 20.23
C LEU A 11 5.09 25.51 20.35
N SER A 12 5.65 25.20 21.52
CA SER A 12 6.34 23.92 21.76
C SER A 12 5.40 22.72 21.88
N LEU A 13 4.15 22.94 22.32
CA LEU A 13 3.09 21.92 22.33
C LEU A 13 2.47 21.69 20.95
N ALA A 14 2.63 22.63 20.01
CA ALA A 14 2.15 22.50 18.64
C ALA A 14 3.16 21.80 17.70
N CYS A 15 4.40 21.54 18.12
CA CYS A 15 5.34 20.67 17.43
C CYS A 15 4.97 19.19 17.67
N ASN A 16 3.79 18.77 17.21
CA ASN A 16 3.59 17.37 16.92
C ASN A 16 4.55 17.01 15.80
N ALA A 17 5.52 16.16 16.05
CA ALA A 17 6.34 15.58 15.02
C ALA A 17 5.39 14.88 14.04
N LEU A 18 5.26 15.42 12.82
CA LEU A 18 4.50 14.80 11.74
C LEU A 18 5.31 13.59 11.26
N TRP A 19 4.98 12.44 11.78
CA TRP A 19 5.63 11.17 11.47
C TRP A 19 4.84 10.53 10.32
N ALA A 20 5.25 10.77 9.08
CA ALA A 20 4.46 10.35 7.91
C ALA A 20 4.48 8.83 7.65
N GLN A 21 5.57 8.15 8.02
CA GLN A 21 5.81 6.71 7.75
C GLN A 21 6.42 6.00 8.96
N ILE A 22 6.27 6.59 10.14
CA ILE A 22 6.82 6.07 11.38
C ILE A 22 5.67 5.92 12.35
N ASP A 23 5.41 4.70 12.81
CA ASP A 23 4.29 4.40 13.68
C ASP A 23 4.60 3.18 14.56
N THR A 24 3.68 2.80 15.42
CA THR A 24 3.69 1.57 16.22
C THR A 24 2.69 0.54 15.74
N GLU A 25 1.79 0.90 14.81
CA GLU A 25 0.76 0.01 14.28
C GLU A 25 0.66 0.15 12.76
N PHE A 26 0.64 -1.00 12.06
CA PHE A 26 0.54 -1.03 10.60
C PHE A 26 -0.43 -2.12 10.15
N TRP A 27 -1.18 -1.82 9.10
CA TRP A 27 -2.05 -2.75 8.40
C TRP A 27 -1.62 -2.85 6.96
N PHE A 28 -1.58 -4.07 6.41
CA PHE A 28 -1.05 -4.29 5.07
C PHE A 28 -1.72 -5.50 4.40
N ALA A 29 -2.16 -5.33 3.15
CA ALA A 29 -2.58 -6.39 2.26
C ALA A 29 -1.52 -6.54 1.17
N ALA A 30 -0.67 -7.56 1.24
CA ALA A 30 0.44 -7.69 0.32
C ALA A 30 -0.02 -7.88 -1.13
N PRO A 31 0.66 -7.26 -2.11
CA PRO A 31 0.37 -7.46 -3.52
C PRO A 31 0.65 -8.89 -3.95
N ASP A 32 -0.06 -9.35 -4.98
CA ASP A 32 0.20 -10.61 -5.68
C ASP A 32 1.19 -10.33 -6.82
N LEU A 33 2.40 -10.88 -6.72
CA LEU A 33 3.50 -10.64 -7.65
C LEU A 33 3.65 -11.79 -8.65
N GLU A 34 3.96 -11.48 -9.90
CA GLU A 34 4.12 -12.48 -10.94
C GLU A 34 5.40 -13.29 -10.74
N ILE A 35 5.27 -14.62 -10.75
CA ILE A 35 6.38 -15.55 -10.57
C ILE A 35 7.51 -15.33 -11.59
N GLN A 36 7.16 -14.98 -12.84
CA GLN A 36 8.12 -14.72 -13.91
C GLN A 36 8.82 -13.36 -13.76
N HIS A 37 8.23 -12.45 -12.98
CA HIS A 37 8.83 -11.18 -12.62
C HIS A 37 9.62 -11.25 -11.31
N ALA A 38 9.90 -12.47 -10.85
CA ALA A 38 10.65 -12.78 -9.64
C ALA A 38 9.92 -12.36 -8.34
N GLN A 39 8.81 -13.02 -8.09
CA GLN A 39 8.00 -12.93 -6.88
C GLN A 39 8.80 -13.02 -5.57
N THR A 40 9.91 -13.76 -5.56
CA THR A 40 10.72 -13.96 -4.37
C THR A 40 12.18 -13.55 -4.57
N PRO A 41 12.90 -13.13 -3.51
CA PRO A 41 12.44 -13.05 -2.12
C PRO A 41 11.56 -11.84 -1.84
N VAL A 42 10.56 -12.03 -0.96
CA VAL A 42 9.74 -10.96 -0.41
C VAL A 42 9.96 -10.83 1.10
N ARG A 43 10.08 -9.61 1.61
CA ARG A 43 10.51 -9.35 2.98
C ARG A 43 9.85 -8.11 3.57
N PHE A 44 9.68 -8.14 4.88
CA PHE A 44 9.49 -6.91 5.65
C PHE A 44 10.84 -6.42 6.16
N CYS A 45 11.17 -5.17 5.89
CA CYS A 45 12.33 -4.48 6.45
C CYS A 45 11.84 -3.54 7.54
N VAL A 46 12.29 -3.75 8.78
CA VAL A 46 11.93 -2.94 9.94
C VAL A 46 13.13 -2.13 10.37
N THR A 47 12.98 -0.81 10.43
CA THR A 47 14.03 0.14 10.85
C THR A 47 13.62 0.86 12.11
N THR A 48 14.53 0.90 13.10
CA THR A 48 14.40 1.62 14.36
C THR A 48 15.19 2.92 14.35
N PHE A 49 14.78 3.84 15.22
CA PHE A 49 15.48 5.11 15.47
C PHE A 49 16.17 5.09 16.83
N ASP A 50 15.91 6.08 17.68
CA ASP A 50 16.59 6.25 18.99
C ASP A 50 16.27 5.15 19.99
N GLN A 51 15.25 4.32 19.74
CA GLN A 51 14.84 3.25 20.65
C GLN A 51 14.88 1.90 19.97
N SER A 52 15.22 0.85 20.72
CA SER A 52 15.00 -0.53 20.31
C SER A 52 13.51 -0.85 20.27
N ALA A 53 13.10 -1.75 19.41
CA ALA A 53 11.69 -2.16 19.27
C ALA A 53 11.54 -3.68 19.22
N THR A 54 10.49 -4.15 19.85
CA THR A 54 9.92 -5.50 19.66
C THR A 54 8.79 -5.37 18.68
N VAL A 55 8.91 -6.01 17.50
CA VAL A 55 7.92 -5.92 16.42
C VAL A 55 7.30 -7.28 16.19
N THR A 56 5.97 -7.34 16.27
CA THR A 56 5.19 -8.58 16.10
C THR A 56 4.30 -8.49 14.87
N PHE A 57 4.44 -9.48 13.99
CA PHE A 57 3.64 -9.68 12.79
C PHE A 57 2.55 -10.70 13.08
N THR A 58 1.32 -10.39 12.69
CA THR A 58 0.15 -11.28 12.83
C THR A 58 -0.74 -11.20 11.61
N GLN A 59 -1.52 -12.25 11.38
CA GLN A 59 -2.68 -12.22 10.48
C GLN A 59 -3.92 -12.50 11.35
N PRO A 60 -4.65 -11.48 11.81
CA PRO A 60 -5.73 -11.64 12.79
C PRO A 60 -6.85 -12.57 12.33
N ALA A 61 -7.11 -12.62 11.02
CA ALA A 61 -8.10 -13.52 10.42
C ALA A 61 -7.59 -14.95 10.14
N ASN A 62 -6.27 -15.19 10.28
CA ASN A 62 -5.63 -16.48 9.97
C ASN A 62 -4.82 -17.06 11.14
N PRO A 63 -5.36 -17.14 12.36
CA PRO A 63 -4.58 -17.52 13.55
C PRO A 63 -4.09 -18.97 13.55
N LEU A 64 -4.67 -19.82 12.70
CA LEU A 64 -4.26 -21.23 12.57
C LEU A 64 -3.23 -21.43 11.45
N GLY A 65 -3.28 -20.61 10.40
CA GLY A 65 -2.37 -20.70 9.25
C GLY A 65 -1.11 -19.86 9.40
N PHE A 66 -1.19 -18.74 10.14
CA PHE A 66 -0.05 -17.85 10.39
C PHE A 66 0.19 -17.71 11.89
N GLN A 67 1.32 -18.23 12.36
CA GLN A 67 1.73 -18.05 13.76
C GLN A 67 2.39 -16.68 13.95
N PRO A 68 2.07 -15.93 15.02
CA PRO A 68 2.70 -14.66 15.30
C PRO A 68 4.22 -14.75 15.26
N HIS A 69 4.85 -13.86 14.50
CA HIS A 69 6.31 -13.78 14.38
C HIS A 69 6.82 -12.49 15.02
N THR A 70 7.76 -12.60 15.95
CA THR A 70 8.30 -11.46 16.69
C THR A 70 9.79 -11.31 16.43
N ILE A 71 10.23 -10.09 16.17
CA ILE A 71 11.63 -9.72 16.01
C ILE A 71 12.00 -8.60 17.00
N GLU A 72 13.22 -8.70 17.54
CA GLU A 72 13.83 -7.63 18.33
C GLU A 72 14.77 -6.84 17.44
N VAL A 73 14.57 -5.54 17.31
CA VAL A 73 15.40 -4.65 16.51
C VAL A 73 16.11 -3.67 17.43
N PRO A 74 17.46 -3.68 17.52
CA PRO A 74 18.22 -2.72 18.34
C PRO A 74 17.98 -1.27 17.87
N ALA A 75 18.23 -0.29 18.73
CA ALA A 75 18.20 1.12 18.34
C ALA A 75 19.19 1.40 17.19
N HIS A 76 18.86 2.34 16.31
CA HIS A 76 19.64 2.73 15.12
C HIS A 76 20.02 1.56 14.22
N SER A 77 19.09 0.60 14.04
CA SER A 77 19.33 -0.64 13.30
C SER A 77 18.15 -1.01 12.42
N TYR A 78 18.32 -2.07 11.64
CA TYR A 78 17.23 -2.68 10.88
C TYR A 78 17.29 -4.20 10.98
N LYS A 79 16.14 -4.83 10.74
CA LYS A 79 16.03 -6.28 10.54
C LYS A 79 15.08 -6.61 9.40
N LEU A 80 15.39 -7.71 8.73
CA LEU A 80 14.57 -8.30 7.68
C LEU A 80 13.79 -9.49 8.25
N TYR A 81 12.50 -9.55 7.89
CA TYR A 81 11.68 -10.73 8.07
C TYR A 81 11.29 -11.28 6.69
N ASP A 82 11.95 -12.36 6.29
CA ASP A 82 11.73 -13.03 5.00
C ASP A 82 10.46 -13.89 5.09
N VAL A 83 9.49 -13.62 4.20
CA VAL A 83 8.21 -14.32 4.11
C VAL A 83 8.05 -15.12 2.82
N SER A 84 9.13 -15.28 2.05
CA SER A 84 9.14 -15.97 0.75
C SER A 84 8.64 -17.42 0.83
N ASN A 85 8.92 -18.11 1.95
CA ASN A 85 8.51 -19.51 2.12
C ASN A 85 7.02 -19.69 2.43
N ILE A 86 6.29 -18.59 2.67
CA ILE A 86 4.88 -18.59 3.01
C ILE A 86 4.09 -17.64 2.10
N VAL A 87 4.62 -17.33 0.94
CA VAL A 87 4.04 -16.36 -0.02
C VAL A 87 2.58 -16.64 -0.31
N ASP A 88 2.17 -17.89 -0.42
CA ASP A 88 0.80 -18.32 -0.69
C ASP A 88 -0.25 -17.86 0.35
N ILE A 89 0.20 -17.49 1.56
CA ILE A 89 -0.66 -16.94 2.62
C ILE A 89 -0.29 -15.49 2.98
N VAL A 90 0.62 -14.89 2.23
CA VAL A 90 1.04 -13.48 2.35
C VAL A 90 0.32 -12.63 1.33
N GLU A 91 0.36 -13.05 0.07
CA GLU A 91 -0.23 -12.31 -1.04
C GLU A 91 -1.75 -12.32 -1.02
N THR A 92 -2.36 -11.20 -1.41
CA THR A 92 -3.81 -11.05 -1.50
C THR A 92 -4.30 -11.62 -2.83
N SER A 93 -4.11 -12.92 -2.98
CA SER A 93 -4.44 -13.71 -4.17
C SER A 93 -5.25 -14.96 -3.78
N PRO A 94 -6.26 -15.36 -4.60
CA PRO A 94 -6.71 -14.76 -5.84
C PRO A 94 -7.62 -13.51 -5.62
N TYR A 95 -7.76 -12.69 -6.66
CA TYR A 95 -8.67 -11.53 -6.69
C TYR A 95 -10.16 -11.93 -6.54
N ASN A 96 -11.03 -10.96 -6.22
CA ASN A 96 -12.48 -11.12 -6.03
C ASN A 96 -12.88 -12.19 -5.02
N GLN A 97 -12.03 -12.46 -4.04
CA GLN A 97 -12.28 -13.39 -2.94
C GLN A 97 -11.94 -12.74 -1.60
N VAL A 98 -12.73 -13.04 -0.59
CA VAL A 98 -12.41 -12.69 0.79
C VAL A 98 -11.35 -13.66 1.29
N LEU A 99 -10.18 -13.14 1.66
CA LEU A 99 -9.03 -13.88 2.14
C LEU A 99 -8.71 -13.51 3.59
N ASN A 100 -8.00 -14.37 4.29
CA ASN A 100 -7.62 -14.16 5.68
C ASN A 100 -6.15 -13.70 5.83
N TYR A 101 -5.58 -13.02 4.82
CA TYR A 101 -4.15 -12.80 4.67
C TYR A 101 -3.67 -11.38 5.01
N GLY A 102 -4.57 -10.51 5.48
CA GLY A 102 -4.20 -9.17 5.92
C GLY A 102 -3.29 -9.19 7.14
N PHE A 103 -2.19 -8.44 7.06
CA PHE A 103 -1.24 -8.28 8.16
C PHE A 103 -1.66 -7.16 9.11
N TYR A 104 -1.51 -7.44 10.41
CA TYR A 104 -1.42 -6.45 11.47
C TYR A 104 -0.04 -6.55 12.10
N ILE A 105 0.70 -5.45 12.10
CA ILE A 105 2.05 -5.37 12.63
C ILE A 105 2.04 -4.36 13.77
N ASN A 106 2.50 -4.79 14.95
CA ASN A 106 2.57 -3.95 16.13
C ASN A 106 4.01 -3.86 16.64
N SER A 107 4.41 -2.67 17.05
CA SER A 107 5.76 -2.35 17.56
C SER A 107 5.69 -1.73 18.95
N SER A 108 6.64 -2.07 19.81
CA SER A 108 6.77 -1.48 21.16
C SER A 108 7.31 -0.04 21.16
N ALA A 109 7.88 0.41 20.05
CA ALA A 109 8.37 1.77 19.84
C ALA A 109 8.15 2.17 18.37
N PRO A 110 8.15 3.46 18.02
CA PRO A 110 7.99 3.91 16.64
C PRO A 110 9.07 3.36 15.72
N VAL A 111 8.65 2.76 14.60
CA VAL A 111 9.50 2.15 13.57
C VAL A 111 9.06 2.59 12.19
N SER A 112 9.93 2.45 11.19
CA SER A 112 9.56 2.47 9.77
C SER A 112 9.57 1.05 9.24
N ILE A 113 8.57 0.71 8.42
CA ILE A 113 8.42 -0.63 7.84
C ILE A 113 8.25 -0.51 6.32
N TYR A 114 9.02 -1.33 5.60
CA TYR A 114 8.85 -1.54 4.17
C TYR A 114 8.53 -3.01 3.91
N TYR A 115 7.65 -3.26 2.95
CA TYR A 115 7.53 -4.56 2.29
C TYR A 115 8.28 -4.46 0.96
N GLU A 116 9.25 -5.34 0.74
CA GLU A 116 10.11 -5.31 -0.44
C GLU A 116 10.06 -6.63 -1.21
N SER A 117 10.02 -6.52 -2.53
CA SER A 117 10.42 -7.56 -3.46
C SER A 117 11.89 -7.30 -3.82
N ASN A 118 12.78 -8.23 -3.52
CA ASN A 118 14.24 -8.00 -3.68
C ASN A 118 14.83 -8.95 -4.72
N ASN A 119 14.56 -8.69 -5.96
CA ASN A 119 15.11 -9.39 -7.12
C ASN A 119 15.69 -8.37 -8.13
N ASN A 120 15.83 -8.74 -9.40
CA ASN A 120 16.40 -7.89 -10.43
C ASN A 120 15.56 -6.63 -10.74
N ASN A 121 14.26 -6.65 -10.40
CA ASN A 121 13.32 -5.55 -10.56
C ASN A 121 12.67 -5.28 -9.19
N SER A 122 13.48 -4.81 -8.26
CA SER A 122 13.07 -4.60 -6.85
C SER A 122 12.08 -3.46 -6.73
N GLU A 123 11.06 -3.66 -5.89
CA GLU A 123 10.10 -2.62 -5.50
C GLU A 123 9.93 -2.57 -3.99
N ILE A 124 9.58 -1.42 -3.48
CA ILE A 124 9.40 -1.15 -2.05
C ILE A 124 8.04 -0.51 -1.81
N TYR A 125 7.22 -1.19 -1.02
CA TYR A 125 5.97 -0.66 -0.48
C TYR A 125 6.23 -0.06 0.89
N SER A 126 6.12 1.26 0.99
CA SER A 126 6.33 1.96 2.26
C SER A 126 5.04 1.92 3.08
N LEU A 127 5.05 1.20 4.22
CA LEU A 127 3.90 1.17 5.12
C LEU A 127 3.77 2.50 5.86
N LYS A 128 2.57 3.07 5.86
CA LYS A 128 2.32 4.44 6.32
C LYS A 128 1.65 4.51 7.69
N GLY A 129 1.56 3.37 8.40
CA GLY A 129 0.95 3.29 9.73
C GLY A 129 -0.48 3.83 9.75
N SER A 130 -0.83 4.62 10.75
CA SER A 130 -2.14 5.24 10.89
C SER A 130 -2.50 6.19 9.75
N ASN A 131 -1.50 6.74 9.03
CA ASN A 131 -1.73 7.61 7.87
C ASN A 131 -2.24 6.84 6.63
N ALA A 132 -2.13 5.51 6.61
CA ALA A 132 -2.72 4.67 5.57
C ALA A 132 -4.19 4.34 5.85
N LEU A 133 -4.71 4.64 7.04
CA LEU A 133 -6.06 4.22 7.44
C LEU A 133 -7.10 5.26 7.08
N GLY A 134 -8.15 4.84 6.40
CA GLY A 134 -9.22 5.74 6.04
C GLY A 134 -10.46 5.06 5.47
N TYR A 135 -11.38 5.89 5.02
CA TYR A 135 -12.72 5.50 4.58
C TYR A 135 -12.92 5.64 3.08
N GLU A 136 -12.04 6.37 2.40
CA GLU A 136 -12.14 6.65 0.98
C GLU A 136 -10.76 6.77 0.35
N PHE A 137 -10.58 6.09 -0.80
CA PHE A 137 -9.33 6.07 -1.56
C PHE A 137 -9.61 6.23 -3.05
N LEU A 138 -8.66 6.86 -3.75
CA LEU A 138 -8.57 6.90 -5.20
C LEU A 138 -7.28 6.20 -5.63
N VAL A 139 -7.39 5.28 -6.57
CA VAL A 139 -6.23 4.51 -7.04
C VAL A 139 -5.43 5.32 -8.06
N PRO A 140 -4.14 5.66 -7.79
CA PRO A 140 -3.35 6.56 -8.64
C PRO A 140 -2.44 5.79 -9.59
N THR A 141 -2.95 4.83 -10.37
CA THR A 141 -2.11 4.08 -11.32
C THR A 141 -1.86 4.85 -12.61
N GLN A 142 -0.81 4.46 -13.35
CA GLN A 142 -0.55 4.94 -14.69
C GLN A 142 -1.59 4.37 -15.69
N TYR A 143 -1.65 4.87 -16.93
CA TYR A 143 -2.57 4.40 -17.97
C TYR A 143 -1.94 4.37 -19.36
N THR A 144 -0.66 4.70 -19.46
CA THR A 144 0.03 4.91 -20.74
C THR A 144 0.66 3.63 -21.27
N TYR A 145 1.19 2.80 -20.37
CA TYR A 145 1.97 1.63 -20.72
C TYR A 145 1.19 0.35 -20.47
N SER A 146 1.44 -0.69 -21.29
CA SER A 146 0.94 -2.04 -21.03
C SER A 146 1.79 -2.73 -19.96
N ASN A 147 1.28 -3.80 -19.38
CA ASN A 147 2.12 -4.74 -18.65
C ASN A 147 2.82 -5.68 -19.64
N TYR A 148 4.00 -6.17 -19.30
CA TYR A 148 4.80 -7.04 -20.17
C TYR A 148 4.18 -8.44 -20.28
N TYR A 149 3.78 -9.03 -19.15
CA TYR A 149 3.09 -10.29 -19.12
C TYR A 149 1.58 -10.09 -19.21
N SER A 150 0.90 -10.93 -19.98
CA SER A 150 -0.58 -10.87 -20.08
C SER A 150 -1.30 -11.35 -18.81
N SER A 151 -0.59 -12.04 -17.93
CA SER A 151 -1.05 -12.46 -16.60
C SER A 151 -1.04 -11.32 -15.59
N THR A 152 -0.18 -10.32 -15.78
CA THR A 152 -0.08 -9.16 -14.88
C THR A 152 -1.03 -8.05 -15.30
N CYS A 153 -1.72 -7.46 -14.33
CA CYS A 153 -2.61 -6.34 -14.53
C CYS A 153 -2.56 -5.43 -13.30
N SER A 154 -3.01 -4.21 -13.46
CA SER A 154 -3.14 -3.28 -12.33
C SER A 154 -4.13 -3.80 -11.28
N ARG A 155 -3.78 -3.72 -10.02
CA ARG A 155 -4.52 -4.25 -8.86
C ARG A 155 -4.70 -3.20 -7.77
N ALA A 156 -5.69 -3.44 -6.91
CA ALA A 156 -5.82 -2.78 -5.63
C ALA A 156 -6.16 -3.82 -4.57
N GLU A 157 -5.35 -3.88 -3.53
CA GLU A 157 -5.45 -4.79 -2.41
C GLU A 157 -5.86 -4.00 -1.15
N MET A 158 -6.78 -4.56 -0.36
CA MET A 158 -7.28 -3.90 0.83
C MET A 158 -7.41 -4.84 2.01
N VAL A 159 -7.26 -4.31 3.22
CA VAL A 159 -7.43 -5.04 4.48
C VAL A 159 -8.32 -4.25 5.44
N ALA A 160 -9.26 -4.94 6.08
CA ALA A 160 -10.13 -4.36 7.09
C ALA A 160 -9.46 -4.35 8.47
N THR A 161 -9.56 -3.21 9.18
CA THR A 161 -9.04 -3.06 10.54
C THR A 161 -10.03 -3.48 11.63
N GLU A 162 -11.32 -3.59 11.27
CA GLU A 162 -12.42 -3.90 12.17
C GLU A 162 -13.40 -4.91 11.54
N ASP A 163 -14.16 -5.59 12.42
CA ASP A 163 -15.20 -6.51 11.97
C ASP A 163 -16.37 -5.78 11.29
N ASN A 164 -17.05 -6.48 10.36
CA ASN A 164 -18.19 -5.98 9.62
C ASN A 164 -17.91 -4.64 8.91
N THR A 165 -16.76 -4.55 8.25
CA THR A 165 -16.38 -3.44 7.39
C THR A 165 -16.99 -3.65 6.01
N GLU A 166 -17.97 -2.84 5.65
CA GLU A 166 -18.56 -2.83 4.30
C GLU A 166 -17.70 -1.98 3.38
N ILE A 167 -17.32 -2.53 2.23
CA ILE A 167 -16.49 -1.86 1.23
C ILE A 167 -17.27 -1.80 -0.08
N THR A 168 -17.29 -0.62 -0.69
CA THR A 168 -17.83 -0.39 -2.04
C THR A 168 -16.70 0.05 -2.95
N ILE A 169 -16.51 -0.66 -4.07
CA ILE A 169 -15.49 -0.35 -5.09
C ILE A 169 -16.21 0.05 -6.37
N ILE A 170 -15.90 1.24 -6.90
CA ILE A 170 -16.41 1.75 -8.18
C ILE A 170 -15.22 1.74 -9.16
N PRO A 171 -15.11 0.70 -10.01
CA PRO A 171 -13.99 0.57 -10.91
C PRO A 171 -14.08 1.54 -12.08
N SER A 172 -13.00 2.18 -12.43
CA SER A 172 -12.90 3.06 -13.60
C SER A 172 -12.77 2.29 -14.92
N VAL A 173 -12.31 1.03 -14.84
CA VAL A 173 -12.09 0.11 -15.96
C VAL A 173 -12.78 -1.23 -15.70
N ALA A 174 -12.89 -2.07 -16.72
CA ALA A 174 -13.40 -3.42 -16.53
C ALA A 174 -12.46 -4.24 -15.64
N LEU A 175 -13.02 -4.98 -14.68
CA LEU A 175 -12.28 -5.88 -13.80
C LEU A 175 -12.42 -7.34 -14.26
N LYS A 176 -11.45 -8.16 -13.87
CA LYS A 176 -11.57 -9.62 -13.96
C LYS A 176 -12.80 -10.08 -13.17
N GLY A 177 -13.41 -11.18 -13.62
CA GLY A 177 -14.70 -11.65 -13.08
C GLY A 177 -15.93 -11.06 -13.77
N GLY A 178 -15.74 -10.30 -14.87
CA GLY A 178 -16.84 -9.81 -15.71
C GLY A 178 -17.51 -8.53 -15.17
N ILE A 179 -16.83 -7.79 -14.31
CA ILE A 179 -17.33 -6.53 -13.72
C ILE A 179 -17.07 -5.40 -14.72
N ALA A 180 -18.12 -4.68 -15.10
CA ALA A 180 -18.02 -3.55 -16.04
C ALA A 180 -17.49 -2.27 -15.35
N PRO A 181 -16.92 -1.31 -16.11
CA PRO A 181 -16.59 0.02 -15.58
C PRO A 181 -17.81 0.65 -14.93
N ASN A 182 -17.62 1.32 -13.78
CA ASN A 182 -18.65 1.94 -12.94
C ASN A 182 -19.70 0.98 -12.35
N GLN A 183 -19.55 -0.33 -12.51
CA GLN A 183 -20.36 -1.31 -11.81
C GLN A 183 -19.83 -1.50 -10.40
N GLU A 184 -20.62 -1.16 -9.40
CA GLU A 184 -20.22 -1.29 -7.99
C GLU A 184 -19.96 -2.73 -7.58
N VAL A 185 -18.88 -2.94 -6.85
CA VAL A 185 -18.56 -4.18 -6.15
C VAL A 185 -18.75 -3.94 -4.67
N HIS A 186 -19.53 -4.79 -4.01
CA HIS A 186 -19.76 -4.72 -2.57
C HIS A 186 -19.18 -5.96 -1.90
N VAL A 187 -18.39 -5.76 -0.85
CA VAL A 187 -17.82 -6.81 -0.02
C VAL A 187 -17.86 -6.43 1.45
N VAL A 188 -18.08 -7.41 2.33
CA VAL A 188 -18.00 -7.23 3.78
C VAL A 188 -16.81 -8.02 4.29
N LEU A 189 -15.90 -7.35 5.00
CA LEU A 189 -14.71 -7.95 5.59
C LEU A 189 -14.78 -7.93 7.10
N GLN A 190 -14.26 -8.99 7.72
CA GLN A 190 -13.95 -9.02 9.14
C GLN A 190 -12.53 -8.51 9.38
N LYS A 191 -12.21 -8.17 10.62
CA LYS A 191 -10.88 -7.70 11.03
C LYS A 191 -9.77 -8.63 10.55
N GLY A 192 -8.81 -8.08 9.80
CA GLY A 192 -7.69 -8.82 9.23
C GLY A 192 -8.01 -9.60 7.95
N GLN A 193 -9.26 -9.58 7.49
CA GLN A 193 -9.56 -10.10 6.16
C GLN A 193 -9.10 -9.12 5.09
N SER A 194 -8.62 -9.68 3.99
CA SER A 194 -8.18 -8.93 2.81
C SER A 194 -9.02 -9.26 1.58
N TYR A 195 -8.99 -8.37 0.61
CA TYR A 195 -9.67 -8.50 -0.67
C TYR A 195 -8.88 -7.78 -1.75
N ALA A 196 -8.89 -8.29 -2.96
CA ALA A 196 -8.25 -7.64 -4.10
C ALA A 196 -9.18 -7.55 -5.31
N VAL A 197 -9.05 -6.48 -6.07
CA VAL A 197 -9.61 -6.34 -7.41
C VAL A 197 -8.49 -6.19 -8.43
N GLU A 198 -8.71 -6.72 -9.64
CA GLU A 198 -7.71 -6.71 -10.71
C GLU A 198 -8.35 -6.25 -12.02
N ALA A 199 -7.65 -5.41 -12.76
CA ALA A 199 -8.05 -4.98 -14.09
C ALA A 199 -8.17 -6.18 -15.06
N ASN A 200 -9.11 -6.12 -15.98
CA ASN A 200 -9.41 -7.23 -16.91
C ASN A 200 -8.37 -7.36 -18.05
N SER A 201 -7.45 -6.42 -18.18
CA SER A 201 -6.50 -6.37 -19.27
C SER A 201 -5.19 -5.72 -18.87
N SER A 202 -4.10 -6.19 -19.46
CA SER A 202 -2.76 -5.61 -19.35
C SER A 202 -2.49 -4.51 -20.41
N ALA A 203 -3.48 -4.14 -21.22
CA ALA A 203 -3.33 -3.15 -22.28
C ALA A 203 -3.24 -1.72 -21.74
N PRO A 204 -2.63 -0.78 -22.47
CA PRO A 204 -2.70 0.65 -22.13
C PRO A 204 -4.15 1.11 -21.92
N GLY A 205 -4.39 1.97 -20.94
CA GLY A 205 -5.71 2.45 -20.60
C GLY A 205 -6.58 1.49 -19.76
N ALA A 206 -6.14 0.25 -19.53
CA ALA A 206 -6.86 -0.74 -18.75
C ALA A 206 -6.41 -0.81 -17.27
N HIS A 207 -5.79 0.23 -16.77
CA HIS A 207 -5.30 0.32 -15.38
C HIS A 207 -6.33 0.96 -14.46
N LEU A 208 -6.27 0.66 -13.16
CA LEU A 208 -7.28 1.06 -12.14
C LEU A 208 -7.31 2.55 -11.81
N ARG A 209 -6.63 3.41 -12.58
CA ARG A 209 -6.59 4.86 -12.34
C ARG A 209 -7.98 5.44 -12.08
N ASN A 210 -8.12 6.20 -10.98
CA ASN A 210 -9.39 6.79 -10.53
C ASN A 210 -10.47 5.77 -10.09
N THR A 211 -10.12 4.50 -9.91
CA THR A 211 -11.00 3.56 -9.20
C THR A 211 -11.19 4.07 -7.78
N ARG A 212 -12.45 4.20 -7.37
CA ARG A 212 -12.82 4.70 -6.04
C ARG A 212 -13.15 3.53 -5.12
N ILE A 213 -12.58 3.56 -3.92
CA ILE A 213 -12.81 2.56 -2.87
C ILE A 213 -13.34 3.29 -1.64
N MET A 214 -14.50 2.89 -1.14
CA MET A 214 -15.15 3.47 0.02
C MET A 214 -15.43 2.37 1.06
N ALA A 215 -15.30 2.71 2.34
CA ALA A 215 -15.54 1.77 3.43
C ALA A 215 -16.31 2.41 4.58
N THR A 216 -17.07 1.60 5.31
CA THR A 216 -17.84 2.06 6.50
C THR A 216 -16.97 2.17 7.75
N LYS A 217 -15.78 1.56 7.74
CA LYS A 217 -14.77 1.58 8.81
C LYS A 217 -13.38 1.74 8.20
N PRO A 218 -12.35 2.14 8.98
CA PRO A 218 -11.02 2.33 8.44
C PRO A 218 -10.46 1.06 7.81
N ILE A 219 -9.90 1.20 6.61
CA ILE A 219 -9.17 0.16 5.89
C ILE A 219 -7.79 0.68 5.50
N ALA A 220 -6.85 -0.21 5.21
CA ALA A 220 -5.63 0.12 4.47
C ALA A 220 -5.76 -0.43 3.05
N VAL A 221 -5.26 0.34 2.07
CA VAL A 221 -5.30 -0.01 0.65
C VAL A 221 -3.92 0.12 0.06
N ASN A 222 -3.52 -0.85 -0.76
CA ASN A 222 -2.35 -0.79 -1.62
C ASN A 222 -2.79 -0.77 -3.08
N THR A 223 -1.90 -0.34 -3.95
CA THR A 223 -2.01 -0.55 -5.38
C THR A 223 -0.76 -1.22 -5.90
N SER A 224 -0.92 -2.12 -6.85
CA SER A 224 0.17 -2.77 -7.55
C SER A 224 -0.10 -2.80 -9.05
N ASP A 225 0.96 -2.62 -9.82
CA ASP A 225 0.93 -2.67 -11.27
C ASP A 225 2.21 -3.40 -11.71
N ASP A 226 2.13 -4.71 -11.79
CA ASP A 226 3.29 -5.55 -12.00
C ASP A 226 3.68 -5.59 -13.47
N SER A 227 5.00 -5.63 -13.72
CA SER A 227 5.62 -5.68 -15.04
C SER A 227 5.19 -4.56 -16.01
N VAL A 228 5.01 -3.34 -15.53
CA VAL A 228 4.75 -2.16 -16.38
C VAL A 228 5.88 -2.04 -17.42
N ASN A 229 5.52 -2.11 -18.70
CA ASN A 229 6.49 -2.23 -19.79
C ASN A 229 6.82 -0.88 -20.43
N LEU A 230 8.04 -0.43 -20.24
CA LEU A 230 8.57 0.77 -20.87
C LEU A 230 9.60 0.39 -21.94
N ASN A 231 9.16 0.28 -23.19
CA ASN A 231 10.02 -0.02 -24.34
C ASN A 231 10.85 -1.32 -24.19
N GLY A 232 10.26 -2.37 -23.64
CA GLY A 232 10.91 -3.65 -23.43
C GLY A 232 11.64 -3.82 -22.10
N HIS A 233 11.73 -2.75 -21.31
CA HIS A 233 12.10 -2.80 -19.89
C HIS A 233 10.82 -2.77 -19.07
N TYR A 234 10.73 -3.62 -18.06
CA TYR A 234 9.52 -3.70 -17.24
C TYR A 234 9.89 -3.77 -15.76
N ASP A 235 8.99 -3.24 -14.96
CA ASP A 235 9.17 -3.11 -13.52
C ASP A 235 7.82 -3.22 -12.78
N LEU A 236 7.87 -3.52 -11.50
CA LEU A 236 6.75 -3.43 -10.58
C LEU A 236 6.59 -1.98 -10.12
N VAL A 237 5.38 -1.48 -10.14
CA VAL A 237 5.03 -0.14 -9.62
C VAL A 237 3.93 -0.28 -8.60
N GLY A 238 4.16 0.13 -7.38
CA GLY A 238 3.15 0.04 -6.34
C GLY A 238 3.52 0.81 -5.08
N ASP A 239 2.53 1.05 -4.25
CA ASP A 239 2.73 1.59 -2.89
C ASP A 239 1.47 1.42 -2.05
N GLN A 240 1.59 1.61 -0.74
CA GLN A 240 0.45 1.78 0.14
C GLN A 240 -0.16 3.17 -0.04
N LEU A 241 -1.47 3.24 -0.22
CA LEU A 241 -2.18 4.48 -0.46
C LEU A 241 -2.42 5.27 0.83
N VAL A 242 -2.55 6.57 0.68
CA VAL A 242 -3.15 7.44 1.69
C VAL A 242 -4.62 7.69 1.36
N PRO A 243 -5.52 7.78 2.35
CA PRO A 243 -6.93 8.07 2.11
C PRO A 243 -7.12 9.52 1.61
N VAL A 244 -8.24 9.76 0.93
CA VAL A 244 -8.60 11.09 0.39
C VAL A 244 -8.54 12.18 1.48
N SER A 245 -8.92 11.85 2.71
CA SER A 245 -8.87 12.78 3.86
C SER A 245 -7.47 13.25 4.23
N MET A 246 -6.41 12.56 3.79
CA MET A 246 -5.00 12.89 4.04
C MET A 246 -4.33 13.56 2.83
N MET A 247 -5.05 13.72 1.72
CA MET A 247 -4.51 14.38 0.53
C MET A 247 -4.31 15.88 0.78
N GLY A 248 -3.17 16.40 0.34
CA GLY A 248 -2.89 17.83 0.36
C GLY A 248 -3.61 18.56 -0.78
N THR A 249 -3.72 19.86 -0.66
CA THR A 249 -4.24 20.74 -1.70
C THR A 249 -3.15 21.35 -2.59
N GLU A 250 -1.88 21.14 -2.23
CA GLU A 250 -0.72 21.68 -2.93
C GLU A 250 0.41 20.65 -2.93
N TYR A 251 1.01 20.42 -4.09
CA TYR A 251 2.08 19.45 -4.29
C TYR A 251 3.19 20.07 -5.14
N PHE A 252 4.44 19.70 -4.85
CA PHE A 252 5.60 20.03 -5.66
C PHE A 252 6.13 18.76 -6.34
N ALA A 253 6.07 18.71 -7.67
CA ALA A 253 6.69 17.67 -8.46
C ALA A 253 7.98 18.18 -9.09
N ILE A 254 9.11 17.52 -8.80
CA ILE A 254 10.42 17.87 -9.34
C ILE A 254 10.80 16.80 -10.37
N LYS A 255 10.91 17.20 -11.63
CA LYS A 255 11.42 16.34 -12.69
C LYS A 255 12.95 16.40 -12.72
N ASP A 256 13.62 15.26 -12.61
CA ASP A 256 15.05 15.18 -12.88
C ASP A 256 15.32 15.37 -14.38
N ILE A 257 16.09 16.41 -14.73
CA ILE A 257 16.45 16.74 -16.12
C ILE A 257 17.54 15.82 -16.69
N ASN A 258 18.25 15.07 -15.85
CA ASN A 258 19.33 14.17 -16.26
C ASN A 258 18.88 12.71 -16.39
N ALA A 259 17.66 12.38 -15.99
CA ALA A 259 17.12 11.03 -16.08
C ALA A 259 16.65 10.72 -17.52
N VAL A 260 17.57 10.52 -18.44
CA VAL A 260 17.25 10.02 -19.80
C VAL A 260 16.74 8.58 -19.74
N PHE A 261 16.97 7.85 -18.65
CA PHE A 261 16.59 6.44 -18.49
C PHE A 261 15.62 6.14 -17.33
N LEU A 262 15.49 7.07 -16.36
CA LEU A 262 14.61 6.86 -15.19
C LEU A 262 13.39 7.79 -15.18
N ALA A 263 13.20 8.61 -16.21
CA ALA A 263 12.18 9.65 -16.25
C ALA A 263 10.74 9.17 -16.40
N SER A 264 10.46 7.89 -16.25
CA SER A 264 9.12 7.34 -16.53
C SER A 264 8.29 7.00 -15.30
N PHE A 265 8.87 6.98 -14.13
CA PHE A 265 8.16 6.76 -12.87
C PHE A 265 7.89 8.06 -12.11
N GLY A 266 7.64 9.14 -12.84
CA GLY A 266 7.13 10.37 -12.25
C GLY A 266 5.72 10.11 -11.72
N VAL A 267 5.46 10.45 -10.47
CA VAL A 267 4.11 10.60 -9.93
C VAL A 267 3.38 11.58 -10.85
N PHE A 268 2.50 11.07 -11.73
CA PHE A 268 1.67 11.90 -12.57
C PHE A 268 0.52 12.44 -11.74
N LEU A 269 0.75 13.57 -11.07
CA LEU A 269 -0.29 14.40 -10.52
C LEU A 269 -0.86 15.25 -11.66
N GLU A 270 -1.75 14.70 -12.45
CA GLU A 270 -2.62 15.50 -13.32
C GLU A 270 -3.81 15.94 -12.48
N CYS A 271 -3.68 17.08 -11.80
CA CYS A 271 -4.83 17.82 -11.32
C CYS A 271 -5.53 18.42 -12.54
N LYS A 272 -6.57 17.77 -13.05
CA LYS A 272 -7.57 18.45 -13.86
C LYS A 272 -8.58 19.11 -12.93
N ASP A 273 -8.87 20.38 -13.22
CA ASP A 273 -9.85 21.24 -12.51
C ASP A 273 -11.33 20.77 -12.61
N ASP A 274 -11.59 19.48 -12.81
CA ASP A 274 -12.92 18.94 -13.06
C ASP A 274 -13.42 18.03 -11.94
N PHE A 275 -13.16 18.39 -10.68
CA PHE A 275 -13.81 17.77 -9.53
C PHE A 275 -14.69 18.81 -8.80
N PHE A 276 -15.89 19.06 -9.36
CA PHE A 276 -17.08 19.48 -8.62
C PHE A 276 -18.35 18.92 -9.30
#